data_350ecebe33c4b6ec7e09c95001ac7663
#
_entry.id   350ecebe33c4b6ec7e09c95001ac7663
#
_cell.length_a   1.000
_cell.length_b   1.000
_cell.length_c   1.000
_cell.angle_alpha   90.00
_cell.angle_beta   90.00
_cell.angle_gamma   90.00
#
_symmetry.space_group_name_H-M   'P 1'
#
loop_
_entity.id
_entity.type
_entity.pdbx_description
1 polymer ?
#
loop_
_entity_poly.entity_id
_entity_poly.type
_entity_poly.pdbx_seq_one_letter_code
_entity_poly.pdbx_strand_id
1 'polypeptide(L)'
;MERLREVRDAYDVISRAYSTARETGVLAQRLLGEVGEFLRSAKPRVILDIGAGSGGNLRVMRSFFAGSLYIGCELSLGMIMGSGEDIPWINCSGTHLPIRRNSVDVVLSLAVLHHIPGDLILNVLSNVYDALRIGGLFIATTWGCVGDALDRLVDRVGDCEGYVSWSYGLGDRVLRYYRLYREGELGSEVTKAGFRVVRSGVIWVGRYANYYVVAVK
;
A
#
# COMPACT_ATOMS: atom_id res chain seq x y z
N MET A 1 8.93 -8.27 -13.54
CA MET A 1 8.82 -6.89 -14.12
C MET A 1 7.58 -6.72 -15.00
N GLU A 2 7.20 -7.72 -15.79
CA GLU A 2 6.02 -7.67 -16.66
C GLU A 2 4.72 -7.42 -15.86
N ARG A 3 4.46 -8.18 -14.82
CA ARG A 3 3.27 -8.00 -13.95
C ARG A 3 3.17 -6.62 -13.29
N LEU A 4 4.29 -5.96 -12.98
CA LEU A 4 4.25 -4.59 -12.47
C LEU A 4 3.82 -3.58 -13.55
N ARG A 5 4.16 -3.85 -14.81
CA ARG A 5 3.68 -3.04 -15.94
C ARG A 5 2.17 -3.23 -16.14
N GLU A 6 1.68 -4.47 -16.09
CA GLU A 6 0.24 -4.77 -16.13
C GLU A 6 -0.52 -4.05 -15.02
N VAL A 7 0.00 -4.05 -13.79
CA VAL A 7 -0.59 -3.33 -12.67
C VAL A 7 -0.62 -1.82 -12.93
N ARG A 8 0.49 -1.23 -13.38
CA ARG A 8 0.56 0.18 -13.75
C ARG A 8 -0.49 0.54 -14.80
N ASP A 9 -0.50 -0.21 -15.91
CA ASP A 9 -1.37 0.06 -17.05
C ASP A 9 -2.85 -0.07 -16.66
N ALA A 10 -3.17 -1.07 -15.83
CA ALA A 10 -4.51 -1.24 -15.25
C ALA A 10 -4.92 -0.02 -14.41
N TYR A 11 -4.05 0.46 -13.54
CA TYR A 11 -4.36 1.63 -12.70
C TYR A 11 -4.37 2.94 -13.48
N ASP A 12 -3.60 3.09 -14.56
CA ASP A 12 -3.70 4.23 -15.47
C ASP A 12 -5.08 4.31 -16.14
N VAL A 13 -5.65 3.16 -16.54
CA VAL A 13 -7.03 3.09 -17.07
C VAL A 13 -8.06 3.39 -15.97
N ILE A 14 -7.92 2.76 -14.81
CA ILE A 14 -8.85 2.88 -13.68
C ILE A 14 -8.86 4.30 -13.09
N SER A 15 -7.78 5.05 -13.18
CA SER A 15 -7.60 6.36 -12.57
C SER A 15 -8.75 7.33 -12.88
N ARG A 16 -9.29 7.26 -14.10
CA ARG A 16 -10.40 8.11 -14.58
C ARG A 16 -11.69 7.97 -13.78
N ALA A 17 -11.91 6.80 -13.17
CA ALA A 17 -13.11 6.50 -12.40
C ALA A 17 -12.83 6.21 -10.91
N TYR A 18 -11.54 6.20 -10.50
CA TYR A 18 -11.15 5.68 -9.20
C TYR A 18 -11.71 6.50 -8.03
N SER A 19 -11.61 7.82 -8.10
CA SER A 19 -12.07 8.74 -7.04
C SER A 19 -13.60 8.76 -6.88
N THR A 20 -14.34 8.52 -7.96
CA THR A 20 -15.81 8.45 -7.96
C THR A 20 -16.34 7.05 -7.61
N ALA A 21 -15.56 6.02 -7.91
CA ALA A 21 -15.95 4.62 -7.72
C ALA A 21 -15.61 4.07 -6.35
N ARG A 22 -14.80 4.75 -5.56
CA ARG A 22 -14.27 4.23 -4.30
C ARG A 22 -14.20 5.33 -3.23
N GLU A 23 -14.73 5.03 -2.06
CA GLU A 23 -14.48 5.82 -0.87
C GLU A 23 -13.03 5.62 -0.45
N THR A 24 -12.18 6.61 -0.76
CA THR A 24 -10.76 6.56 -0.46
C THR A 24 -10.49 6.92 1.00
N GLY A 25 -9.51 6.24 1.63
CA GLY A 25 -9.10 6.53 3.01
C GLY A 25 -9.82 5.74 4.11
N VAL A 26 -10.88 4.96 3.81
CA VAL A 26 -11.57 4.12 4.82
C VAL A 26 -10.63 3.15 5.53
N LEU A 27 -9.73 2.53 4.77
CA LEU A 27 -8.73 1.62 5.34
C LEU A 27 -7.79 2.35 6.30
N ALA A 28 -7.30 3.54 5.91
CA ALA A 28 -6.45 4.36 6.76
C ALA A 28 -7.17 4.82 8.04
N GLN A 29 -8.43 5.22 7.95
CA GLN A 29 -9.24 5.59 9.13
C GLN A 29 -9.38 4.43 10.12
N ARG A 30 -9.70 3.22 9.64
CA ARG A 30 -9.79 2.03 10.48
C ARG A 30 -8.44 1.63 11.07
N LEU A 31 -7.39 1.70 10.26
CA LEU A 31 -6.04 1.39 10.67
C LEU A 31 -5.55 2.33 11.78
N LEU A 32 -5.90 3.62 11.74
CA LEU A 32 -5.54 4.58 12.77
C LEU A 32 -6.04 4.19 14.18
N GLY A 33 -7.16 3.49 14.29
CA GLY A 33 -7.62 2.91 15.55
C GLY A 33 -6.63 1.92 16.15
N GLU A 34 -5.93 1.17 15.28
CA GLU A 34 -4.97 0.14 15.67
C GLU A 34 -3.53 0.66 15.85
N VAL A 35 -3.14 1.65 15.04
CA VAL A 35 -1.73 2.09 14.94
C VAL A 35 -1.50 3.53 15.40
N GLY A 36 -2.55 4.27 15.73
CA GLY A 36 -2.48 5.71 16.04
C GLY A 36 -1.55 6.05 17.21
N GLU A 37 -1.44 5.16 18.19
CA GLU A 37 -0.50 5.31 19.31
C GLU A 37 0.96 5.29 18.86
N PHE A 38 1.33 4.34 17.99
CA PHE A 38 2.68 4.25 17.43
C PHE A 38 3.03 5.51 16.62
N LEU A 39 2.11 5.98 15.79
CA LEU A 39 2.29 7.19 15.00
C LEU A 39 2.43 8.43 15.89
N ARG A 40 1.60 8.59 16.92
CA ARG A 40 1.73 9.72 17.88
C ARG A 40 3.05 9.70 18.62
N SER A 41 3.52 8.52 19.03
CA SER A 41 4.80 8.36 19.72
C SER A 41 5.98 8.67 18.79
N ALA A 42 5.89 8.32 17.51
CA ALA A 42 6.94 8.56 16.53
C ALA A 42 7.12 10.05 16.19
N LYS A 43 6.07 10.88 16.36
CA LYS A 43 6.07 12.32 16.02
C LYS A 43 6.72 12.57 14.64
N PRO A 44 6.19 11.96 13.57
CA PRO A 44 6.86 11.94 12.28
C PRO A 44 6.96 13.33 11.67
N ARG A 45 8.11 13.66 11.08
CA ARG A 45 8.32 14.88 10.28
C ARG A 45 8.21 14.58 8.78
N VAL A 46 8.55 13.38 8.36
CA VAL A 46 8.49 12.93 6.97
C VAL A 46 7.74 11.60 6.89
N ILE A 47 6.65 11.59 6.15
CA ILE A 47 5.80 10.42 5.90
C ILE A 47 5.79 10.15 4.39
N LEU A 48 6.19 8.95 4.01
CA LEU A 48 6.15 8.45 2.63
C LEU A 48 5.03 7.41 2.51
N ASP A 49 4.17 7.54 1.51
CA ASP A 49 3.17 6.51 1.16
C ASP A 49 3.56 5.87 -0.18
N ILE A 50 3.83 4.58 -0.16
CA ILE A 50 4.18 3.79 -1.36
C ILE A 50 2.91 3.17 -1.91
N GLY A 51 2.64 3.41 -3.20
CA GLY A 51 1.38 3.07 -3.84
C GLY A 51 0.26 3.97 -3.33
N ALA A 52 0.52 5.26 -3.22
CA ALA A 52 -0.38 6.24 -2.63
C ALA A 52 -1.70 6.40 -3.40
N GLY A 53 -1.78 5.87 -4.62
CA GLY A 53 -2.96 5.97 -5.47
C GLY A 53 -3.35 7.41 -5.73
N SER A 54 -4.61 7.78 -5.46
CA SER A 54 -5.09 9.17 -5.56
C SER A 54 -4.89 9.99 -4.28
N GLY A 55 -4.07 9.54 -3.32
CA GLY A 55 -3.75 10.28 -2.10
C GLY A 55 -4.76 10.15 -0.96
N GLY A 56 -5.77 9.29 -1.08
CA GLY A 56 -6.83 9.18 -0.07
C GLY A 56 -6.33 8.83 1.34
N ASN A 57 -5.34 7.94 1.45
CA ASN A 57 -4.72 7.58 2.72
C ASN A 57 -3.91 8.76 3.30
N LEU A 58 -3.16 9.46 2.46
CA LEU A 58 -2.38 10.64 2.86
C LEU A 58 -3.28 11.77 3.36
N ARG A 59 -4.43 12.00 2.72
CA ARG A 59 -5.44 12.96 3.18
C ARG A 59 -5.88 12.66 4.61
N VAL A 60 -6.17 11.40 4.91
CA VAL A 60 -6.54 10.96 6.26
C VAL A 60 -5.38 11.21 7.24
N MET A 61 -4.15 10.84 6.87
CA MET A 61 -2.99 11.04 7.74
C MET A 61 -2.71 12.52 8.03
N ARG A 62 -2.88 13.41 7.03
CA ARG A 62 -2.71 14.86 7.20
C ARG A 62 -3.66 15.46 8.24
N SER A 63 -4.85 14.94 8.39
CA SER A 63 -5.79 15.41 9.43
C SER A 63 -5.34 15.07 10.86
N PHE A 64 -4.45 14.09 11.01
CA PHE A 64 -3.91 13.68 12.33
C PHE A 64 -2.52 14.26 12.64
N PHE A 65 -1.71 14.56 11.61
CA PHE A 65 -0.31 15.00 11.77
C PHE A 65 -0.02 16.21 10.87
N ALA A 66 -0.67 17.33 11.14
CA ALA A 66 -0.66 18.53 10.29
C ALA A 66 0.73 19.16 10.05
N GLY A 67 1.74 18.87 10.85
CA GLY A 67 3.09 19.45 10.72
C GLY A 67 4.09 18.60 9.95
N SER A 68 3.68 17.44 9.40
CA SER A 68 4.57 16.54 8.66
C SER A 68 4.65 16.88 7.18
N LEU A 69 5.80 16.60 6.56
CA LEU A 69 5.95 16.52 5.11
C LEU A 69 5.39 15.17 4.64
N TYR A 70 4.47 15.21 3.69
CA TYR A 70 3.87 14.03 3.07
C TYR A 70 4.37 13.89 1.66
N ILE A 71 4.81 12.68 1.29
CA ILE A 71 5.31 12.35 -0.04
C ILE A 71 4.53 11.14 -0.55
N GLY A 72 3.93 11.25 -1.73
CA GLY A 72 3.30 10.14 -2.43
C GLY A 72 4.26 9.52 -3.44
N CYS A 73 4.53 8.22 -3.34
CA CYS A 73 5.17 7.41 -4.39
C CYS A 73 4.09 6.55 -5.04
N GLU A 74 3.90 6.71 -6.34
CA GLU A 74 2.85 6.00 -7.09
C GLU A 74 3.37 5.58 -8.46
N LEU A 75 3.04 4.36 -8.86
CA LEU A 75 3.49 3.75 -10.12
C LEU A 75 2.68 4.27 -11.32
N SER A 76 1.37 4.47 -11.13
CA SER A 76 0.46 4.99 -12.15
C SER A 76 0.51 6.51 -12.20
N LEU A 77 0.94 7.05 -13.33
CA LEU A 77 0.90 8.49 -13.55
C LEU A 77 -0.55 9.02 -13.60
N GLY A 78 -1.46 8.23 -14.14
CA GLY A 78 -2.88 8.58 -14.18
C GLY A 78 -3.46 8.78 -12.78
N MET A 79 -3.08 7.96 -11.80
CA MET A 79 -3.50 8.10 -10.40
C MET A 79 -2.95 9.38 -9.77
N ILE A 80 -1.70 9.74 -10.03
CA ILE A 80 -1.08 10.99 -9.55
C ILE A 80 -1.84 12.20 -10.11
N MET A 81 -2.06 12.23 -11.43
CA MET A 81 -2.74 13.34 -12.09
C MET A 81 -4.20 13.50 -11.64
N GLY A 82 -4.86 12.41 -11.25
CA GLY A 82 -6.22 12.40 -10.74
C GLY A 82 -6.33 12.64 -9.22
N SER A 83 -5.22 12.83 -8.49
CA SER A 83 -5.23 12.88 -7.03
C SER A 83 -5.90 14.13 -6.45
N GLY A 84 -5.70 15.29 -7.06
CA GLY A 84 -6.15 16.58 -6.51
C GLY A 84 -5.47 17.00 -5.20
N GLU A 85 -4.44 16.26 -4.75
CA GLU A 85 -3.69 16.53 -3.52
C GLU A 85 -2.47 17.41 -3.79
N ASP A 86 -2.36 18.48 -3.00
CA ASP A 86 -1.18 19.36 -3.02
C ASP A 86 -0.08 18.81 -2.08
N ILE A 87 0.62 17.80 -2.57
CA ILE A 87 1.78 17.18 -1.91
C ILE A 87 2.85 16.88 -2.96
N PRO A 88 4.11 16.72 -2.56
CA PRO A 88 5.16 16.17 -3.42
C PRO A 88 4.81 14.75 -3.89
N TRP A 89 4.78 14.55 -5.21
CA TRP A 89 4.59 13.25 -5.84
C TRP A 89 5.85 12.76 -6.53
N ILE A 90 6.09 11.48 -6.43
CA ILE A 90 7.16 10.78 -7.16
C ILE A 90 6.51 9.65 -7.95
N ASN A 91 6.61 9.71 -9.28
CA ASN A 91 6.21 8.57 -10.12
C ASN A 91 7.30 7.51 -10.05
N CYS A 92 7.11 6.51 -9.20
CA CYS A 92 8.11 5.49 -8.90
C CYS A 92 7.48 4.13 -8.57
N SER A 93 8.30 3.08 -8.69
CA SER A 93 7.99 1.76 -8.17
C SER A 93 8.64 1.54 -6.80
N GLY A 94 7.97 0.82 -5.91
CA GLY A 94 8.58 0.36 -4.66
C GLY A 94 9.84 -0.49 -4.87
N THR A 95 9.99 -1.12 -6.04
CA THR A 95 11.20 -1.87 -6.40
C THR A 95 12.41 -1.00 -6.74
N HIS A 96 12.19 0.29 -7.02
CA HIS A 96 13.22 1.28 -7.36
C HIS A 96 12.83 2.61 -6.71
N LEU A 97 12.92 2.69 -5.39
CA LEU A 97 12.47 3.82 -4.60
C LEU A 97 13.55 4.92 -4.57
N PRO A 98 13.36 6.07 -5.25
CA PRO A 98 14.37 7.13 -5.34
C PRO A 98 14.36 8.01 -4.09
N ILE A 99 14.47 7.40 -2.93
CA ILE A 99 14.45 8.07 -1.62
C ILE A 99 15.82 7.91 -0.97
N ARG A 100 16.33 9.00 -0.42
CA ARG A 100 17.58 9.00 0.33
C ARG A 100 17.49 8.04 1.52
N ARG A 101 18.56 7.29 1.77
CA ARG A 101 18.67 6.41 2.93
C ARG A 101 18.52 7.17 4.23
N ASN A 102 17.85 6.56 5.22
CA ASN A 102 17.66 7.09 6.57
C ASN A 102 17.04 8.49 6.62
N SER A 103 16.10 8.82 5.71
CA SER A 103 15.52 10.15 5.61
C SER A 103 14.02 10.23 5.94
N VAL A 104 13.36 9.10 6.10
CA VAL A 104 11.91 9.02 6.32
C VAL A 104 11.61 8.51 7.72
N ASP A 105 10.65 9.12 8.41
CA ASP A 105 10.24 8.73 9.75
C ASP A 105 9.21 7.60 9.72
N VAL A 106 8.27 7.65 8.78
CA VAL A 106 7.21 6.67 8.60
C VAL A 106 7.05 6.36 7.12
N VAL A 107 7.04 5.07 6.78
CA VAL A 107 6.61 4.59 5.47
C VAL A 107 5.28 3.86 5.61
N LEU A 108 4.31 4.26 4.79
CA LEU A 108 3.03 3.59 4.62
C LEU A 108 3.05 2.76 3.34
N SER A 109 2.35 1.62 3.34
CA SER A 109 2.06 0.82 2.14
C SER A 109 0.70 0.15 2.33
N LEU A 110 -0.37 0.89 2.07
CA LEU A 110 -1.73 0.47 2.42
C LEU A 110 -2.46 -0.10 1.21
N ALA A 111 -2.73 -1.40 1.24
CA ALA A 111 -3.36 -2.16 0.16
C ALA A 111 -2.54 -2.15 -1.15
N VAL A 112 -1.23 -2.34 -1.06
CA VAL A 112 -0.28 -2.26 -2.19
C VAL A 112 0.50 -3.56 -2.40
N LEU A 113 1.09 -4.13 -1.35
CA LEU A 113 2.03 -5.26 -1.48
C LEU A 113 1.41 -6.49 -2.16
N HIS A 114 0.11 -6.64 -2.10
CA HIS A 114 -0.59 -7.70 -2.82
C HIS A 114 -0.67 -7.49 -4.35
N HIS A 115 -0.22 -6.35 -4.88
CA HIS A 115 -0.01 -6.11 -6.31
C HIS A 115 1.42 -6.40 -6.76
N ILE A 116 2.30 -6.74 -5.83
CA ILE A 116 3.71 -7.03 -6.09
C ILE A 116 3.91 -8.54 -6.22
N PRO A 117 4.52 -9.04 -7.31
CA PRO A 117 4.94 -10.43 -7.43
C PRO A 117 5.82 -10.86 -6.26
N GLY A 118 5.66 -12.12 -5.82
CA GLY A 118 6.35 -12.64 -4.63
C GLY A 118 7.86 -12.56 -4.68
N ASP A 119 8.45 -12.74 -5.86
CA ASP A 119 9.90 -12.63 -6.12
C ASP A 119 10.46 -11.20 -5.95
N LEU A 120 9.59 -10.18 -5.98
CA LEU A 120 9.97 -8.77 -5.84
C LEU A 120 9.71 -8.19 -4.44
N ILE A 121 8.98 -8.89 -3.57
CA ILE A 121 8.59 -8.36 -2.25
C ILE A 121 9.79 -7.99 -1.39
N LEU A 122 10.79 -8.87 -1.28
CA LEU A 122 11.97 -8.59 -0.46
C LEU A 122 12.76 -7.40 -1.00
N ASN A 123 12.78 -7.19 -2.31
CA ASN A 123 13.41 -6.00 -2.90
C ASN A 123 12.66 -4.73 -2.48
N VAL A 124 11.32 -4.72 -2.55
CA VAL A 124 10.51 -3.58 -2.09
C VAL A 124 10.75 -3.31 -0.61
N LEU A 125 10.68 -4.33 0.23
CA LEU A 125 10.87 -4.20 1.68
C LEU A 125 12.28 -3.73 2.04
N SER A 126 13.31 -4.15 1.31
CA SER A 126 14.69 -3.67 1.47
C SER A 126 14.81 -2.18 1.14
N ASN A 127 14.16 -1.71 0.06
CA ASN A 127 14.15 -0.28 -0.29
C ASN A 127 13.42 0.56 0.77
N VAL A 128 12.33 0.04 1.34
CA VAL A 128 11.62 0.66 2.47
C VAL A 128 12.52 0.74 3.69
N TYR A 129 13.20 -0.37 4.01
CA TYR A 129 14.15 -0.41 5.13
C TYR A 129 15.26 0.63 4.97
N ASP A 130 15.84 0.71 3.78
CA ASP A 130 16.88 1.70 3.49
C ASP A 130 16.40 3.15 3.64
N ALA A 131 15.20 3.47 3.15
CA ALA A 131 14.63 4.82 3.22
C ALA A 131 14.33 5.26 4.66
N LEU A 132 13.87 4.34 5.52
CA LEU A 132 13.56 4.64 6.91
C LEU A 132 14.80 4.96 7.73
N ARG A 133 14.71 5.95 8.61
CA ARG A 133 15.71 6.18 9.65
C ARG A 133 15.69 5.06 10.70
N ILE A 134 16.75 4.93 11.48
CA ILE A 134 16.77 4.02 12.64
C ILE A 134 15.66 4.42 13.61
N GLY A 135 14.86 3.44 14.03
CA GLY A 135 13.66 3.64 14.85
C GLY A 135 12.44 4.17 14.06
N GLY A 136 12.55 4.33 12.73
CA GLY A 136 11.43 4.67 11.86
C GLY A 136 10.42 3.54 11.75
N LEU A 137 9.15 3.89 11.45
CA LEU A 137 8.04 2.96 11.38
C LEU A 137 7.71 2.58 9.94
N PHE A 138 7.51 1.30 9.70
CA PHE A 138 6.84 0.76 8.52
C PHE A 138 5.46 0.25 8.89
N ILE A 139 4.44 0.73 8.19
CA ILE A 139 3.05 0.32 8.38
C ILE A 139 2.50 -0.14 7.04
N ALA A 140 2.12 -1.41 6.97
CA ALA A 140 1.60 -1.99 5.73
C ALA A 140 0.29 -2.73 5.96
N THR A 141 -0.53 -2.79 4.90
CA THR A 141 -1.70 -3.66 4.84
C THR A 141 -1.75 -4.41 3.52
N THR A 142 -2.30 -5.64 3.57
CA THR A 142 -2.51 -6.49 2.39
C THR A 142 -3.88 -7.15 2.46
N TRP A 143 -4.47 -7.49 1.31
CA TRP A 143 -5.67 -8.32 1.29
C TRP A 143 -5.34 -9.76 1.67
N GLY A 144 -6.21 -10.33 2.52
CA GLY A 144 -6.12 -11.72 2.97
C GLY A 144 -6.64 -12.71 1.93
N CYS A 145 -6.01 -13.88 1.86
CA CYS A 145 -6.43 -15.01 1.02
C CYS A 145 -7.61 -15.75 1.67
N VAL A 146 -8.69 -15.02 1.95
CA VAL A 146 -9.90 -15.54 2.58
C VAL A 146 -11.14 -14.81 2.07
N GLY A 147 -12.28 -15.49 2.08
CA GLY A 147 -13.59 -14.91 1.80
C GLY A 147 -13.65 -14.19 0.46
N ASP A 148 -14.37 -13.07 0.41
CA ASP A 148 -14.67 -12.33 -0.82
C ASP A 148 -13.42 -11.96 -1.66
N ALA A 149 -12.27 -11.74 -1.03
CA ALA A 149 -11.05 -11.44 -1.77
C ALA A 149 -10.59 -12.65 -2.59
N LEU A 150 -10.61 -13.83 -1.98
CA LEU A 150 -10.26 -15.09 -2.64
C LEU A 150 -11.28 -15.48 -3.72
N ASP A 151 -12.57 -15.28 -3.45
CA ASP A 151 -13.66 -15.61 -4.38
C ASP A 151 -13.65 -14.73 -5.64
N ARG A 152 -13.05 -13.55 -5.56
CA ARG A 152 -12.92 -12.62 -6.70
C ARG A 152 -11.71 -12.88 -7.59
N LEU A 153 -10.84 -13.81 -7.22
CA LEU A 153 -9.71 -14.18 -8.08
C LEU A 153 -10.22 -14.93 -9.33
N VAL A 154 -9.91 -14.37 -10.47
CA VAL A 154 -10.06 -14.99 -11.78
C VAL A 154 -8.67 -15.26 -12.39
N ASP A 155 -8.60 -16.07 -13.44
CA ASP A 155 -7.34 -16.38 -14.14
C ASP A 155 -6.21 -16.70 -13.14
N ARG A 156 -6.53 -17.64 -12.22
CA ARG A 156 -5.63 -18.01 -11.12
C ARG A 156 -4.34 -18.61 -11.64
N VAL A 157 -3.23 -18.17 -11.06
CA VAL A 157 -1.89 -18.71 -11.30
C VAL A 157 -1.35 -19.45 -10.06
N GLY A 158 -2.13 -19.46 -8.97
CA GLY A 158 -1.87 -20.16 -7.72
C GLY A 158 -3.09 -20.09 -6.79
N ASP A 159 -3.02 -20.75 -5.62
CA ASP A 159 -4.14 -20.80 -4.66
C ASP A 159 -4.63 -19.41 -4.22
N CYS A 160 -3.67 -18.51 -3.95
CA CYS A 160 -3.92 -17.15 -3.48
C CYS A 160 -3.48 -16.10 -4.50
N GLU A 161 -3.27 -16.47 -5.75
CA GLU A 161 -2.67 -15.62 -6.78
C GLU A 161 -3.46 -15.68 -8.07
N GLY A 162 -3.70 -14.54 -8.70
CA GLY A 162 -4.47 -14.42 -9.93
C GLY A 162 -4.81 -12.96 -10.22
N TYR A 163 -5.96 -12.75 -10.83
CA TYR A 163 -6.39 -11.41 -11.22
C TYR A 163 -7.74 -11.06 -10.58
N VAL A 164 -7.95 -9.78 -10.30
CA VAL A 164 -9.24 -9.24 -9.83
C VAL A 164 -9.75 -8.23 -10.85
N SER A 165 -10.97 -8.44 -11.30
CA SER A 165 -11.63 -7.57 -12.26
C SER A 165 -12.10 -6.26 -11.64
N TRP A 166 -11.94 -5.17 -12.37
CA TRP A 166 -12.53 -3.86 -12.12
C TRP A 166 -13.36 -3.42 -13.33
N SER A 167 -14.61 -3.06 -13.10
CA SER A 167 -15.52 -2.56 -14.16
C SER A 167 -16.25 -1.28 -13.77
N TYR A 168 -16.02 -0.75 -12.57
CA TYR A 168 -16.76 0.39 -12.03
C TYR A 168 -16.39 1.68 -12.80
N GLY A 169 -17.40 2.33 -13.39
CA GLY A 169 -17.20 3.58 -14.13
C GLY A 169 -16.41 3.44 -15.45
N LEU A 170 -16.21 2.21 -15.92
CA LEU A 170 -15.52 1.90 -17.17
C LEU A 170 -16.46 1.09 -18.09
N GLY A 171 -16.32 1.27 -19.41
CA GLY A 171 -17.05 0.48 -20.40
C GLY A 171 -16.59 -0.99 -20.44
N ASP A 172 -15.31 -1.23 -20.20
CA ASP A 172 -14.66 -2.53 -20.26
C ASP A 172 -14.14 -2.99 -18.89
N ARG A 173 -13.93 -4.31 -18.77
CA ARG A 173 -13.31 -4.92 -17.60
C ARG A 173 -11.81 -4.74 -17.64
N VAL A 174 -11.22 -4.24 -16.54
CA VAL A 174 -9.77 -4.13 -16.36
C VAL A 174 -9.33 -5.19 -15.34
N LEU A 175 -8.37 -6.03 -15.70
CA LEU A 175 -7.82 -7.05 -14.81
C LEU A 175 -6.60 -6.46 -14.07
N ARG A 176 -6.53 -6.70 -12.77
CA ARG A 176 -5.40 -6.31 -11.91
C ARG A 176 -4.82 -7.55 -11.27
N TYR A 177 -3.52 -7.71 -11.34
CA TYR A 177 -2.82 -8.80 -10.66
C TYR A 177 -2.90 -8.65 -9.14
N TYR A 178 -3.14 -9.78 -8.44
CA TYR A 178 -3.18 -9.91 -6.99
C TYR A 178 -2.46 -11.17 -6.54
N ARG A 179 -1.62 -11.03 -5.52
CA ARG A 179 -1.11 -12.08 -4.67
C ARG A 179 -1.68 -11.85 -3.26
N LEU A 180 -2.75 -12.54 -2.93
CA LEU A 180 -3.38 -12.45 -1.62
C LEU A 180 -2.49 -13.10 -0.55
N TYR A 181 -2.53 -12.58 0.66
CA TYR A 181 -1.68 -13.00 1.76
C TYR A 181 -2.39 -14.00 2.67
N ARG A 182 -1.68 -15.03 3.12
CA ARG A 182 -2.12 -15.88 4.23
C ARG A 182 -1.84 -15.19 5.55
N GLU A 183 -2.53 -15.62 6.61
CA GLU A 183 -2.30 -15.10 7.96
C GLU A 183 -0.84 -15.29 8.38
N GLY A 184 -0.24 -14.24 8.96
CA GLY A 184 1.16 -14.22 9.38
C GLY A 184 2.19 -14.02 8.26
N GLU A 185 1.82 -14.20 6.99
CA GLU A 185 2.75 -14.11 5.86
C GLU A 185 3.38 -12.72 5.74
N LEU A 186 2.58 -11.65 5.84
CA LEU A 186 3.08 -10.28 5.81
C LEU A 186 4.12 -10.02 6.90
N GLY A 187 3.84 -10.44 8.14
CA GLY A 187 4.78 -10.31 9.26
C GLY A 187 6.09 -11.06 9.03
N SER A 188 6.00 -12.28 8.47
CA SER A 188 7.17 -13.09 8.12
C SER A 188 8.05 -12.41 7.07
N GLU A 189 7.47 -11.90 5.98
CA GLU A 189 8.22 -11.21 4.93
C GLU A 189 8.89 -9.93 5.45
N VAL A 190 8.18 -9.14 6.26
CA VAL A 190 8.70 -7.92 6.87
C VAL A 190 9.87 -8.23 7.82
N THR A 191 9.75 -9.31 8.61
CA THR A 191 10.85 -9.78 9.49
C THR A 191 12.07 -10.23 8.69
N LYS A 192 11.88 -10.98 7.60
CA LYS A 192 12.97 -11.42 6.70
C LYS A 192 13.71 -10.24 6.08
N ALA A 193 13.04 -9.11 5.87
CA ALA A 193 13.66 -7.88 5.37
C ALA A 193 14.44 -7.08 6.44
N GLY A 194 14.53 -7.58 7.68
CA GLY A 194 15.31 -6.99 8.76
C GLY A 194 14.52 -6.13 9.74
N PHE A 195 13.22 -5.99 9.56
CA PHE A 195 12.38 -5.23 10.48
C PHE A 195 12.03 -6.03 11.75
N ARG A 196 11.83 -5.32 12.84
CA ARG A 196 11.20 -5.85 14.05
C ARG A 196 9.70 -5.54 14.03
N VAL A 197 8.88 -6.55 13.80
CA VAL A 197 7.41 -6.42 13.90
C VAL A 197 7.02 -6.18 15.35
N VAL A 198 6.30 -5.08 15.62
CA VAL A 198 5.85 -4.69 16.97
C VAL A 198 4.35 -4.89 17.16
N ARG A 199 3.59 -4.91 16.07
CA ARG A 199 2.15 -5.21 16.08
C ARG A 199 1.74 -5.80 14.74
N SER A 200 0.81 -6.74 14.76
CA SER A 200 0.14 -7.26 13.57
C SER A 200 -1.29 -7.66 13.92
N GLY A 201 -2.13 -7.76 12.90
CA GLY A 201 -3.51 -8.16 13.09
C GLY A 201 -4.30 -8.10 11.78
N VAL A 202 -5.63 -8.12 11.90
CA VAL A 202 -6.55 -8.05 10.79
C VAL A 202 -7.56 -6.90 10.99
N ILE A 203 -7.80 -6.16 9.90
CA ILE A 203 -8.85 -5.15 9.83
C ILE A 203 -9.82 -5.56 8.74
N TRP A 204 -11.09 -5.58 9.08
CA TRP A 204 -12.15 -5.86 8.12
C TRP A 204 -12.69 -4.56 7.52
N VAL A 205 -12.63 -4.45 6.18
CA VAL A 205 -13.28 -3.37 5.43
C VAL A 205 -14.39 -4.01 4.60
N GLY A 206 -15.62 -3.84 5.04
CA GLY A 206 -16.73 -4.64 4.54
C GLY A 206 -16.45 -6.14 4.76
N ARG A 207 -16.44 -6.91 3.69
CA ARG A 207 -16.19 -8.37 3.69
C ARG A 207 -14.73 -8.74 3.36
N TYR A 208 -13.82 -7.74 3.27
CA TYR A 208 -12.43 -7.95 2.93
C TYR A 208 -11.54 -7.91 4.17
N ALA A 209 -10.87 -9.02 4.45
CA ALA A 209 -9.81 -9.07 5.45
C ALA A 209 -8.58 -8.31 4.94
N ASN A 210 -8.06 -7.39 5.75
CA ASN A 210 -6.81 -6.70 5.51
C ASN A 210 -5.85 -7.03 6.65
N TYR A 211 -4.86 -7.86 6.39
CA TYR A 211 -3.78 -8.11 7.34
C TYR A 211 -2.90 -6.87 7.41
N TYR A 212 -2.52 -6.47 8.63
CA TYR A 212 -1.64 -5.32 8.83
C TYR A 212 -0.43 -5.67 9.68
N VAL A 213 0.63 -4.90 9.51
CA VAL A 213 1.80 -4.89 10.38
C VAL A 213 2.21 -3.47 10.72
N VAL A 214 2.73 -3.30 11.94
CA VAL A 214 3.56 -2.17 12.37
C VAL A 214 4.93 -2.74 12.68
N ALA A 215 5.95 -2.20 12.05
CA ALA A 215 7.31 -2.67 12.20
C ALA A 215 8.29 -1.50 12.37
N VAL A 216 9.39 -1.75 13.04
CA VAL A 216 10.46 -0.78 13.34
C VAL A 216 11.73 -1.21 12.65
N LYS A 217 12.44 -0.25 12.02
CA LYS A 217 13.81 -0.42 11.55
C LYS A 217 14.79 -0.49 12.69
#